data_8f787e7f1db02fb75f657bda024753e5
#
_entry.id   8f787e7f1db02fb75f657bda024753e5
#
_cell.length_a   1.000
_cell.length_b   1.000
_cell.length_c   1.000
_cell.angle_alpha   90.00
_cell.angle_beta   90.00
_cell.angle_gamma   90.00
#
_symmetry.space_group_name_H-M   'P 1'
#
loop_
_entity.id
_entity.type
_entity.pdbx_description
1 polymer ?
#
loop_
_entity_poly.entity_id
_entity_poly.type
_entity_poly.pdbx_seq_one_letter_code
_entity_poly.pdbx_strand_id
1 'polypeptide(L)'
;LTFAKAVSLGVGSYAVGSVMFTPDIMRFAKNAKSSIVAMIITIMVGNSFMVFFGAIGSVVYNDPDIMGVLALQGLLAPAFIVMVLNIWSTAQGCVYSGSMSLSSVIKVPRDKLTLVFGLLGTILGCVGFYNLFGSYINFLAATVPPIVGIVLADYLTKYNKGYTDLDSLPQADVGGFVAWILG
;
A
#
# COMPACT_ATOMS: atom_id res chain seq x y z
N LEU A 1 -8.12 23.33 1.35
CA LEU A 1 -7.13 22.52 0.64
C LEU A 1 -7.00 23.04 -0.79
N THR A 2 -5.78 23.38 -1.24
CA THR A 2 -5.56 23.75 -2.65
C THR A 2 -5.71 22.49 -3.52
N PHE A 3 -6.29 22.62 -4.73
CA PHE A 3 -6.49 21.50 -5.66
C PHE A 3 -5.19 20.70 -5.90
N ALA A 4 -4.07 21.37 -6.11
CA ALA A 4 -2.77 20.72 -6.27
C ALA A 4 -2.37 19.85 -5.06
N LYS A 5 -2.63 20.32 -3.84
CA LYS A 5 -2.36 19.56 -2.61
C LYS A 5 -3.28 18.35 -2.46
N ALA A 6 -4.55 18.48 -2.86
CA ALA A 6 -5.49 17.35 -2.85
C ALA A 6 -5.07 16.27 -3.86
N VAL A 7 -4.67 16.66 -5.06
CA VAL A 7 -4.15 15.73 -6.09
C VAL A 7 -2.87 15.06 -5.63
N SER A 8 -1.91 15.81 -5.06
CA SER A 8 -0.65 15.26 -4.55
C SER A 8 -0.87 14.23 -3.44
N LEU A 9 -1.75 14.52 -2.48
CA LEU A 9 -2.12 13.59 -1.41
C LEU A 9 -2.84 12.35 -1.95
N GLY A 10 -3.74 12.53 -2.92
CA GLY A 10 -4.45 11.43 -3.56
C GLY A 10 -3.50 10.49 -4.30
N VAL A 11 -2.63 11.05 -5.14
CA VAL A 11 -1.63 10.25 -5.88
C VAL A 11 -0.63 9.59 -4.94
N GLY A 12 -0.14 10.31 -3.94
CA GLY A 12 0.83 9.78 -2.97
C GLY A 12 0.26 8.61 -2.16
N SER A 13 -0.92 8.77 -1.55
CA SER A 13 -1.57 7.71 -0.78
C SER A 13 -1.91 6.49 -1.64
N TYR A 14 -2.28 6.74 -2.89
CA TYR A 14 -2.58 5.69 -3.86
C TYR A 14 -1.32 4.89 -4.26
N ALA A 15 -0.23 5.58 -4.55
CA ALA A 15 1.05 4.96 -4.89
C ALA A 15 1.57 4.08 -3.74
N VAL A 16 1.47 4.56 -2.50
CA VAL A 16 1.88 3.80 -1.31
C VAL A 16 1.05 2.53 -1.13
N GLY A 17 -0.28 2.61 -1.23
CA GLY A 17 -1.15 1.46 -0.99
C GLY A 17 -1.14 0.44 -2.12
N SER A 18 -1.36 0.90 -3.35
CA SER A 18 -1.60 -0.02 -4.46
C SER A 18 -0.32 -0.54 -5.13
N VAL A 19 0.69 0.32 -5.30
CA VAL A 19 1.88 -0.05 -6.07
C VAL A 19 2.78 -1.00 -5.29
N MET A 20 2.92 -0.82 -3.98
CA MET A 20 3.77 -1.68 -3.15
C MET A 20 3.23 -3.11 -3.03
N PHE A 21 1.91 -3.28 -2.92
CA PHE A 21 1.30 -4.61 -2.75
C PHE A 21 1.01 -5.33 -4.07
N THR A 22 0.89 -4.60 -5.17
CA THR A 22 0.55 -5.16 -6.47
C THR A 22 1.48 -6.28 -6.92
N PRO A 23 2.81 -6.15 -6.91
CA PRO A 23 3.72 -7.21 -7.35
C PRO A 23 3.57 -8.49 -6.52
N ASP A 24 3.41 -8.35 -5.20
CA ASP A 24 3.31 -9.48 -4.27
C ASP A 24 2.04 -10.31 -4.49
N ILE A 25 0.95 -9.65 -4.85
CA ILE A 25 -0.35 -10.30 -5.10
C ILE A 25 -0.42 -10.82 -6.53
N MET A 26 0.00 -10.02 -7.51
CA MET A 26 -0.16 -10.34 -8.93
C MET A 26 0.80 -11.42 -9.43
N ARG A 27 1.85 -11.75 -8.68
CA ARG A 27 2.73 -12.91 -9.00
C ARG A 27 1.98 -14.24 -9.05
N PHE A 28 0.83 -14.35 -8.39
CA PHE A 28 -0.03 -15.55 -8.43
C PHE A 28 -1.02 -15.54 -9.60
N ALA A 29 -1.07 -14.49 -10.39
CA ALA A 29 -1.97 -14.41 -11.52
C ALA A 29 -1.52 -15.34 -12.65
N LYS A 30 -2.50 -15.92 -13.36
CA LYS A 30 -2.27 -16.89 -14.41
C LYS A 30 -1.49 -16.34 -15.62
N ASN A 31 -1.67 -15.06 -15.92
CA ASN A 31 -0.97 -14.35 -16.99
C ASN A 31 -1.01 -12.84 -16.78
N ALA A 32 -0.16 -12.11 -17.50
CA ALA A 32 -0.05 -10.65 -17.41
C ALA A 32 -1.37 -9.92 -17.77
N LYS A 33 -2.12 -10.42 -18.76
CA LYS A 33 -3.42 -9.81 -19.12
C LYS A 33 -4.42 -9.91 -17.98
N SER A 34 -4.49 -11.05 -17.30
CA SER A 34 -5.37 -11.24 -16.14
C SER A 34 -5.00 -10.31 -14.98
N SER A 35 -3.70 -10.13 -14.71
CA SER A 35 -3.22 -9.18 -13.72
C SER A 35 -3.64 -7.75 -14.04
N ILE A 36 -3.40 -7.30 -15.27
CA ILE A 36 -3.74 -5.94 -15.70
C ILE A 36 -5.24 -5.69 -15.60
N VAL A 37 -6.07 -6.61 -16.12
CA VAL A 37 -7.53 -6.48 -16.07
C VAL A 37 -8.03 -6.47 -14.63
N ALA A 38 -7.55 -7.37 -13.78
CA ALA A 38 -7.91 -7.41 -12.37
C ALA A 38 -7.56 -6.10 -11.66
N MET A 39 -6.37 -5.55 -11.90
CA MET A 39 -5.95 -4.27 -11.31
C MET A 39 -6.79 -3.10 -11.81
N ILE A 40 -7.07 -3.02 -13.11
CA ILE A 40 -7.92 -1.95 -13.66
C ILE A 40 -9.31 -2.00 -13.03
N ILE A 41 -9.92 -3.18 -12.93
CA ILE A 41 -11.24 -3.33 -12.31
C ILE A 41 -11.20 -2.95 -10.84
N THR A 42 -10.23 -3.45 -10.07
CA THR A 42 -10.10 -3.13 -8.65
C THR A 42 -9.93 -1.63 -8.42
N ILE A 43 -9.10 -0.99 -9.23
CA ILE A 43 -8.78 0.43 -9.11
C ILE A 43 -9.94 1.30 -9.61
N MET A 44 -10.39 1.09 -10.84
CA MET A 44 -11.39 1.95 -11.46
C MET A 44 -12.79 1.75 -10.85
N VAL A 45 -13.14 0.53 -10.50
CA VAL A 45 -14.46 0.24 -9.95
C VAL A 45 -14.41 0.23 -8.43
N GLY A 46 -13.63 -0.67 -7.83
CA GLY A 46 -13.62 -0.86 -6.37
C GLY A 46 -13.25 0.40 -5.60
N ASN A 47 -12.10 0.99 -5.94
CA ASN A 47 -11.61 2.17 -5.24
C ASN A 47 -12.46 3.42 -5.52
N SER A 48 -12.95 3.59 -6.75
CA SER A 48 -13.83 4.72 -7.09
C SER A 48 -15.15 4.67 -6.31
N PHE A 49 -15.75 3.48 -6.18
CA PHE A 49 -16.95 3.30 -5.35
C PHE A 49 -16.67 3.61 -3.88
N MET A 50 -15.57 3.11 -3.34
CA MET A 50 -15.17 3.37 -1.95
C MET A 50 -15.01 4.86 -1.68
N VAL A 51 -14.29 5.58 -2.54
CA VAL A 51 -14.07 7.03 -2.41
C VAL A 51 -15.39 7.80 -2.57
N PHE A 52 -16.22 7.43 -3.53
CA PHE A 52 -17.50 8.09 -3.78
C PHE A 52 -18.45 7.98 -2.58
N PHE A 53 -18.69 6.77 -2.08
CA PHE A 53 -19.57 6.57 -0.92
C PHE A 53 -18.97 7.14 0.37
N GLY A 54 -17.64 7.05 0.55
CA GLY A 54 -16.95 7.65 1.67
C GLY A 54 -17.07 9.19 1.67
N ALA A 55 -16.92 9.82 0.51
CA ALA A 55 -17.08 11.27 0.38
C ALA A 55 -18.52 11.74 0.64
N ILE A 56 -19.52 11.04 0.11
CA ILE A 56 -20.93 11.36 0.38
C ILE A 56 -21.23 11.21 1.87
N GLY A 57 -20.82 10.09 2.50
CA GLY A 57 -21.01 9.87 3.92
C GLY A 57 -20.37 10.96 4.76
N SER A 58 -19.12 11.30 4.46
CA SER A 58 -18.38 12.34 5.16
C SER A 58 -19.06 13.73 5.06
N VAL A 59 -19.55 14.09 3.90
CA VAL A 59 -20.24 15.39 3.70
C VAL A 59 -21.59 15.43 4.41
N VAL A 60 -22.37 14.35 4.32
CA VAL A 60 -23.74 14.30 4.90
C VAL A 60 -23.70 14.25 6.42
N TYR A 61 -22.80 13.48 7.01
CA TYR A 61 -22.74 13.27 8.46
C TYR A 61 -21.65 14.11 9.15
N ASN A 62 -20.88 14.88 8.39
CA ASN A 62 -19.75 15.68 8.89
C ASN A 62 -18.74 14.84 9.70
N ASP A 63 -18.57 13.59 9.32
CA ASP A 63 -17.64 12.64 9.92
C ASP A 63 -16.76 12.02 8.82
N PRO A 64 -15.43 12.15 8.89
CA PRO A 64 -14.54 11.56 7.90
C PRO A 64 -14.38 10.03 8.04
N ASP A 65 -14.83 9.46 9.16
CA ASP A 65 -14.74 8.03 9.43
C ASP A 65 -16.04 7.32 9.00
N ILE A 66 -15.93 6.40 8.06
CA ILE A 66 -17.06 5.59 7.58
C ILE A 66 -17.71 4.79 8.71
N MET A 67 -16.95 4.42 9.74
CA MET A 67 -17.49 3.69 10.89
C MET A 67 -18.37 4.61 11.76
N GLY A 68 -17.94 5.86 11.94
CA GLY A 68 -18.76 6.90 12.58
C GLY A 68 -20.04 7.15 11.80
N VAL A 69 -19.96 7.29 10.48
CA VAL A 69 -21.12 7.46 9.60
C VAL A 69 -22.12 6.30 9.74
N LEU A 70 -21.66 5.06 9.70
CA LEU A 70 -22.53 3.88 9.87
C LEU A 70 -23.13 3.81 11.28
N ALA A 71 -22.39 4.19 12.31
CA ALA A 71 -22.89 4.25 13.68
C ALA A 71 -24.00 5.29 13.83
N LEU A 72 -23.85 6.47 13.21
CA LEU A 72 -24.88 7.53 13.17
C LEU A 72 -26.15 7.10 12.42
N GLN A 73 -26.03 6.20 11.46
CA GLN A 73 -27.15 5.57 10.76
C GLN A 73 -27.83 4.44 11.58
N GLY A 74 -27.36 4.14 12.78
CA GLY A 74 -27.86 3.03 13.59
C GLY A 74 -27.37 1.65 13.15
N LEU A 75 -26.41 1.58 12.22
CA LEU A 75 -25.85 0.34 11.65
C LEU A 75 -24.59 -0.13 12.39
N LEU A 76 -24.61 -0.10 13.72
CA LEU A 76 -23.43 -0.39 14.55
C LEU A 76 -22.89 -1.82 14.35
N ALA A 77 -23.77 -2.82 14.29
CA ALA A 77 -23.36 -4.21 14.11
C ALA A 77 -22.75 -4.47 12.71
N PRO A 78 -23.36 -4.07 11.59
CA PRO A 78 -22.72 -4.10 10.28
C PRO A 78 -21.41 -3.33 10.23
N ALA A 79 -21.33 -2.13 10.84
CA ALA A 79 -20.11 -1.34 10.91
C ALA A 79 -18.96 -2.10 11.56
N PHE A 80 -19.22 -2.74 12.70
CA PHE A 80 -18.22 -3.53 13.40
C PHE A 80 -17.73 -4.73 12.56
N ILE A 81 -18.63 -5.45 11.90
CA ILE A 81 -18.26 -6.57 11.03
C ILE A 81 -17.39 -6.12 9.88
N VAL A 82 -17.80 -5.04 9.19
CA VAL A 82 -17.04 -4.47 8.06
C VAL A 82 -15.66 -4.00 8.53
N MET A 83 -15.58 -3.34 9.68
CA MET A 83 -14.31 -2.88 10.27
C MET A 83 -13.36 -4.07 10.53
N VAL A 84 -13.83 -5.11 11.20
CA VAL A 84 -13.02 -6.29 11.54
C VAL A 84 -12.51 -6.97 10.26
N LEU A 85 -13.38 -7.17 9.26
CA LEU A 85 -12.99 -7.80 8.00
C LEU A 85 -11.99 -6.95 7.21
N ASN A 86 -12.18 -5.64 7.20
CA ASN A 86 -11.27 -4.72 6.52
C ASN A 86 -9.88 -4.67 7.18
N ILE A 87 -9.83 -4.54 8.51
CA ILE A 87 -8.56 -4.55 9.26
C ILE A 87 -7.87 -5.89 9.09
N TRP A 88 -8.60 -6.99 9.18
CA TRP A 88 -8.05 -8.34 9.00
C TRP A 88 -7.38 -8.51 7.63
N SER A 89 -8.09 -8.19 6.55
CA SER A 89 -7.56 -8.34 5.19
C SER A 89 -6.34 -7.44 4.93
N THR A 90 -6.38 -6.19 5.40
CA THR A 90 -5.29 -5.24 5.25
C THR A 90 -4.07 -5.66 6.07
N ALA A 91 -4.25 -6.05 7.33
CA ALA A 91 -3.16 -6.50 8.19
C ALA A 91 -2.44 -7.73 7.63
N GLN A 92 -3.19 -8.70 7.10
CA GLN A 92 -2.58 -9.85 6.42
C GLN A 92 -1.69 -9.43 5.25
N GLY A 93 -2.17 -8.53 4.39
CA GLY A 93 -1.40 -8.02 3.26
C GLY A 93 -0.10 -7.34 3.71
N CYS A 94 -0.18 -6.46 4.69
CA CYS A 94 0.99 -5.74 5.22
C CYS A 94 2.03 -6.67 5.84
N VAL A 95 1.62 -7.60 6.71
CA VAL A 95 2.52 -8.56 7.36
C VAL A 95 3.12 -9.51 6.34
N TYR A 96 2.34 -9.95 5.35
CA TYR A 96 2.81 -10.80 4.26
C TYR A 96 3.92 -10.12 3.45
N SER A 97 3.66 -8.95 2.90
CA SER A 97 4.62 -8.22 2.07
C SER A 97 5.85 -7.80 2.87
N GLY A 98 5.66 -7.31 4.10
CA GLY A 98 6.77 -6.94 4.97
C GLY A 98 7.68 -8.11 5.31
N SER A 99 7.12 -9.24 5.72
CA SER A 99 7.89 -10.44 6.05
C SER A 99 8.62 -11.03 4.84
N MET A 100 8.00 -10.96 3.66
CA MET A 100 8.59 -11.42 2.42
C MET A 100 9.77 -10.55 1.98
N SER A 101 9.58 -9.23 1.98
CA SER A 101 10.64 -8.28 1.62
C SER A 101 11.84 -8.39 2.55
N LEU A 102 11.61 -8.46 3.86
CA LEU A 102 12.70 -8.56 4.82
C LEU A 102 13.41 -9.92 4.78
N SER A 103 12.68 -11.02 4.54
CA SER A 103 13.29 -12.36 4.43
C SER A 103 14.27 -12.49 3.27
N SER A 104 14.06 -11.74 2.19
CA SER A 104 14.97 -11.72 1.05
C SER A 104 16.29 -10.99 1.35
N VAL A 105 16.27 -10.02 2.29
CA VAL A 105 17.47 -9.23 2.66
C VAL A 105 18.27 -9.91 3.77
N ILE A 106 17.63 -10.31 4.87
CA ILE A 106 18.33 -10.82 6.07
C ILE A 106 18.40 -12.34 6.18
N LYS A 107 17.88 -13.08 5.19
CA LYS A 107 17.91 -14.55 5.14
C LYS A 107 17.35 -15.25 6.38
N VAL A 108 16.41 -14.62 7.08
CA VAL A 108 15.67 -15.20 8.22
C VAL A 108 14.39 -15.87 7.70
N PRO A 109 13.99 -17.03 8.24
CA PRO A 109 12.74 -17.69 7.85
C PRO A 109 11.54 -16.77 7.99
N ARG A 110 10.71 -16.74 6.96
CA ARG A 110 9.55 -15.85 6.84
C ARG A 110 8.57 -15.98 8.02
N ASP A 111 8.36 -17.20 8.52
CA ASP A 111 7.42 -17.46 9.63
C ASP A 111 7.81 -16.68 10.89
N LYS A 112 9.11 -16.63 11.21
CA LYS A 112 9.61 -15.85 12.35
C LYS A 112 9.41 -14.35 12.14
N LEU A 113 9.65 -13.87 10.92
CA LEU A 113 9.44 -12.45 10.59
C LEU A 113 7.96 -12.06 10.64
N THR A 114 7.07 -12.92 10.18
CA THR A 114 5.62 -12.73 10.28
C THR A 114 5.20 -12.52 11.73
N LEU A 115 5.72 -13.36 12.64
CA LEU A 115 5.43 -13.27 14.06
C LEU A 115 5.99 -11.97 14.68
N VAL A 116 7.21 -11.61 14.32
CA VAL A 116 7.86 -10.35 14.77
C VAL A 116 7.07 -9.14 14.29
N PHE A 117 6.68 -9.07 13.01
CA PHE A 117 5.90 -7.97 12.49
C PHE A 117 4.52 -7.87 13.12
N GLY A 118 3.86 -9.01 13.36
CA GLY A 118 2.57 -9.05 14.07
C GLY A 118 2.68 -8.51 15.49
N LEU A 119 3.69 -8.93 16.24
CA LEU A 119 3.93 -8.46 17.60
C LEU A 119 4.31 -6.97 17.63
N LEU A 120 5.23 -6.54 16.78
CA LEU A 120 5.62 -5.13 16.70
C LEU A 120 4.45 -4.24 16.32
N GLY A 121 3.65 -4.63 15.34
CA GLY A 121 2.44 -3.90 14.94
C GLY A 121 1.44 -3.76 16.08
N THR A 122 1.23 -4.84 16.85
CA THR A 122 0.34 -4.83 18.02
C THR A 122 0.87 -3.89 19.10
N ILE A 123 2.16 -3.95 19.43
CA ILE A 123 2.79 -3.09 20.44
C ILE A 123 2.69 -1.62 20.01
N LEU A 124 3.02 -1.29 18.76
CA LEU A 124 2.91 0.07 18.23
C LEU A 124 1.46 0.58 18.27
N GLY A 125 0.50 -0.28 17.95
CA GLY A 125 -0.92 0.06 18.10
C GLY A 125 -1.30 0.39 19.55
N CYS A 126 -0.85 -0.41 20.52
CA CYS A 126 -1.11 -0.18 21.94
C CYS A 126 -0.45 1.11 22.49
N VAL A 127 0.71 1.47 21.98
CA VAL A 127 1.44 2.71 22.40
C VAL A 127 0.80 3.97 21.81
N GLY A 128 -0.19 3.85 20.93
CA GLY A 128 -0.90 5.00 20.36
C GLY A 128 -0.20 5.60 19.13
N PHE A 129 0.46 4.79 18.33
CA PHE A 129 1.08 5.18 17.06
C PHE A 129 0.10 5.89 16.11
N TYR A 130 -1.20 5.70 16.31
CA TYR A 130 -2.25 6.38 15.56
C TYR A 130 -2.09 7.90 15.52
N ASN A 131 -1.60 8.51 16.59
CA ASN A 131 -1.36 9.96 16.66
C ASN A 131 -0.27 10.44 15.70
N LEU A 132 0.65 9.55 15.32
CA LEU A 132 1.74 9.82 14.37
C LEU A 132 1.39 9.39 12.94
N PHE A 133 0.22 8.78 12.75
CA PHE A 133 -0.18 8.16 11.48
C PHE A 133 -0.19 9.16 10.32
N GLY A 134 -0.70 10.38 10.54
CA GLY A 134 -0.71 11.42 9.50
C GLY A 134 0.69 11.82 9.03
N SER A 135 1.62 11.97 9.95
CA SER A 135 3.04 12.27 9.62
C SER A 135 3.71 11.10 8.91
N TYR A 136 3.42 9.88 9.34
CA TYR A 136 3.93 8.67 8.72
C TYR A 136 3.44 8.50 7.27
N ILE A 137 2.15 8.72 7.00
CA ILE A 137 1.61 8.68 5.63
C ILE A 137 2.23 9.75 4.75
N ASN A 138 2.42 10.96 5.25
CA ASN A 138 3.10 12.02 4.50
C ASN A 138 4.55 11.65 4.15
N PHE A 139 5.27 11.04 5.08
CA PHE A 139 6.62 10.53 4.83
C PHE A 139 6.63 9.45 3.74
N LEU A 140 5.72 8.49 3.80
CA LEU A 140 5.59 7.46 2.76
C LEU A 140 5.19 8.04 1.40
N ALA A 141 4.28 9.01 1.38
CA ALA A 141 3.87 9.69 0.16
C ALA A 141 5.00 10.46 -0.53
N ALA A 142 6.00 10.90 0.23
CA ALA A 142 7.20 11.54 -0.32
C ALA A 142 8.24 10.52 -0.80
N THR A 143 8.40 9.38 -0.08
CA THR A 143 9.51 8.44 -0.33
C THR A 143 9.19 7.32 -1.32
N VAL A 144 7.93 6.89 -1.41
CA VAL A 144 7.55 5.73 -2.24
C VAL A 144 7.45 6.05 -3.75
N PRO A 145 6.84 7.16 -4.19
CA PRO A 145 6.72 7.43 -5.63
C PRO A 145 8.04 7.49 -6.38
N PRO A 146 9.13 8.10 -5.86
CA PRO A 146 10.42 8.07 -6.52
C PRO A 146 10.96 6.65 -6.72
N ILE A 147 10.78 5.74 -5.77
CA ILE A 147 11.20 4.33 -5.92
C ILE A 147 10.51 3.68 -7.11
N VAL A 148 9.20 3.90 -7.24
CA VAL A 148 8.41 3.37 -8.37
C VAL A 148 8.92 3.92 -9.70
N GLY A 149 9.19 5.23 -9.74
CA GLY A 149 9.76 5.89 -10.93
C GLY A 149 11.10 5.28 -11.35
N ILE A 150 11.99 5.01 -10.39
CA ILE A 150 13.30 4.39 -10.64
C ILE A 150 13.15 2.97 -11.17
N VAL A 151 12.33 2.15 -10.52
CA VAL A 151 12.09 0.77 -10.96
C VAL A 151 11.50 0.74 -12.38
N LEU A 152 10.57 1.63 -12.68
CA LEU A 152 9.97 1.73 -14.01
C LEU A 152 10.99 2.19 -15.06
N ALA A 153 11.79 3.22 -14.73
CA ALA A 153 12.84 3.72 -15.62
C ALA A 153 13.90 2.65 -15.90
N ASP A 154 14.33 1.92 -14.88
CA ASP A 154 15.31 0.85 -15.01
C ASP A 154 14.77 -0.30 -15.87
N TYR A 155 13.51 -0.69 -15.66
CA TYR A 155 12.84 -1.70 -16.49
C TYR A 155 12.75 -1.27 -17.95
N LEU A 156 12.35 -0.04 -18.24
CA LEU A 156 12.21 0.45 -19.61
C LEU A 156 13.53 0.68 -20.33
N THR A 157 14.59 1.05 -19.61
CA THR A 157 15.89 1.38 -20.21
C THR A 157 16.81 0.18 -20.31
N LYS A 158 16.94 -0.60 -19.23
CA LYS A 158 17.92 -1.71 -19.17
C LYS A 158 17.29 -3.07 -19.48
N TYR A 159 16.03 -3.28 -19.10
CA TYR A 159 15.41 -4.60 -19.09
C TYR A 159 14.16 -4.72 -19.97
N ASN A 160 14.06 -3.91 -21.03
CA ASN A 160 12.91 -3.89 -21.96
C ASN A 160 12.55 -5.28 -22.54
N LYS A 161 13.46 -6.25 -22.47
CA LYS A 161 13.26 -7.66 -22.89
C LYS A 161 13.05 -8.64 -21.73
N GLY A 162 12.89 -8.14 -20.51
CA GLY A 162 12.82 -8.93 -19.27
C GLY A 162 14.18 -9.19 -18.63
N TYR A 163 14.18 -9.52 -17.36
CA TYR A 163 15.37 -9.91 -16.62
C TYR A 163 15.81 -11.31 -17.10
N THR A 164 16.89 -11.39 -17.82
CA THR A 164 17.37 -12.65 -18.41
C THR A 164 18.16 -13.48 -17.41
N ASP A 165 18.79 -12.84 -16.42
CA ASP A 165 19.58 -13.51 -15.40
C ASP A 165 19.56 -12.71 -14.10
N LEU A 166 18.86 -13.23 -13.10
CA LEU A 166 18.71 -12.59 -11.79
C LEU A 166 20.03 -12.63 -10.98
N ASP A 167 20.88 -13.61 -11.23
CA ASP A 167 22.15 -13.77 -10.51
C ASP A 167 23.21 -12.75 -10.97
N SER A 168 23.03 -12.16 -12.16
CA SER A 168 23.91 -11.12 -12.69
C SER A 168 23.59 -9.70 -12.20
N LEU A 169 22.49 -9.54 -11.46
CA LEU A 169 22.08 -8.22 -10.96
C LEU A 169 22.99 -7.79 -9.80
N PRO A 170 23.43 -6.51 -9.78
CA PRO A 170 24.19 -5.99 -8.64
C PRO A 170 23.34 -6.02 -7.38
N GLN A 171 23.93 -6.43 -6.26
CA GLN A 171 23.25 -6.50 -4.96
C GLN A 171 22.77 -5.12 -4.46
N ALA A 172 23.37 -4.04 -4.94
CA ALA A 172 22.97 -2.67 -4.65
C ALA A 172 23.22 -1.79 -5.88
N ASP A 173 22.20 -1.08 -6.34
CA ASP A 173 22.34 -0.08 -7.40
C ASP A 173 22.52 1.32 -6.77
N VAL A 174 23.76 1.77 -6.72
CA VAL A 174 24.10 3.09 -6.18
C VAL A 174 23.44 4.21 -7.00
N GLY A 175 23.27 4.05 -8.31
CA GLY A 175 22.58 5.01 -9.17
C GLY A 175 21.10 5.17 -8.79
N GLY A 176 20.43 4.05 -8.51
CA GLY A 176 19.05 4.05 -8.03
C GLY A 176 18.89 4.72 -6.67
N PHE A 177 19.83 4.48 -5.73
CA PHE A 177 19.82 5.16 -4.43
C PHE A 177 20.02 6.67 -4.52
N VAL A 178 20.96 7.12 -5.35
CA VAL A 178 21.19 8.56 -5.59
C VAL A 178 19.96 9.21 -6.21
N ALA A 179 19.37 8.57 -7.21
CA ALA A 179 18.14 9.06 -7.85
C ALA A 179 16.96 9.14 -6.86
N TRP A 180 16.86 8.19 -5.92
CA TRP A 180 15.83 8.22 -4.87
C TRP A 180 16.01 9.38 -3.89
N ILE A 181 17.23 9.69 -3.50
CA ILE A 181 17.53 10.80 -2.57
C ILE A 181 17.28 12.15 -3.23
N LEU A 182 17.48 12.26 -4.54
CA LEU A 182 17.31 13.50 -5.30
C LEU A 182 15.86 13.76 -5.77
N GLY A 183 15.02 12.73 -5.84
CA GLY A 183 13.62 12.80 -6.28
C GLY A 183 12.64 12.93 -5.15
#